data_26e4dc5450e29ce839e47e7daa7195e7
#
_entry.id   26e4dc5450e29ce839e47e7daa7195e7
#
_cell.length_a   1.000
_cell.length_b   1.000
_cell.length_c   1.000
_cell.angle_alpha   90.00
_cell.angle_beta   90.00
_cell.angle_gamma   90.00
#
_symmetry.space_group_name_H-M   'P 1'
#
loop_
_entity.id
_entity.type
_entity.pdbx_description
1 polymer ?
#
loop_
_entity_poly.entity_id
_entity_poly.type
_entity_poly.pdbx_seq_one_letter_code
_entity_poly.pdbx_strand_id
1 'polypeptide(L)'
;MNYEEIFTFDNLLEAHYKSRKNKRHKKEVIIFEENLLVNIENLRRRLIKHQYRITSYNRFTIYEPKKRDVAALSYEDRIVQHCFCDNYLTPLLDKKLIYDNAACRKTKGTDFARDRVTSFLYSFYKKHGLNGYILRFDIHHYFDEIDHNILKGKIDKIVKDETLNAFCKMIIDSLIVVVVKVYL
;
A
#
# COMPACT_ATOMS: atom_id res chain seq x y z
N MET A 1 10.14 14.37 9.20
CA MET A 1 10.91 13.46 8.34
C MET A 1 10.79 13.99 6.92
N ASN A 2 11.90 14.34 6.32
CA ASN A 2 11.96 14.85 4.95
C ASN A 2 12.15 13.70 3.94
N TYR A 3 12.13 14.02 2.64
CA TYR A 3 12.22 13.02 1.57
C TYR A 3 13.50 12.18 1.64
N GLU A 4 14.65 12.80 1.92
CA GLU A 4 15.95 12.12 1.97
C GLU A 4 16.06 11.20 3.20
N GLU A 5 15.49 11.61 4.34
CA GLU A 5 15.45 10.78 5.55
C GLU A 5 14.62 9.51 5.39
N ILE A 6 13.62 9.52 4.51
CA ILE A 6 12.80 8.34 4.21
C ILE A 6 13.60 7.34 3.37
N PHE A 7 14.30 7.81 2.33
CA PHE A 7 14.99 6.96 1.38
C PHE A 7 16.49 6.82 1.68
N THR A 8 16.83 6.59 2.95
CA THR A 8 18.20 6.21 3.33
C THR A 8 18.56 4.82 2.83
N PHE A 9 19.86 4.53 2.75
CA PHE A 9 20.33 3.19 2.38
C PHE A 9 19.74 2.11 3.31
N ASP A 10 19.76 2.33 4.61
CA ASP A 10 19.30 1.38 5.63
C ASP A 10 17.79 1.14 5.53
N ASN A 11 17.00 2.19 5.33
CA ASN A 11 15.55 2.05 5.16
C ASN A 11 15.19 1.26 3.89
N LEU A 12 15.90 1.46 2.79
CA LEU A 12 15.71 0.71 1.56
C LEU A 12 16.16 -0.75 1.72
N LEU A 13 17.24 -0.99 2.43
CA LEU A 13 17.72 -2.35 2.74
C LEU A 13 16.72 -3.09 3.63
N GLU A 14 16.17 -2.43 4.65
CA GLU A 14 15.12 -3.01 5.48
C GLU A 14 13.86 -3.32 4.67
N ALA A 15 13.45 -2.40 3.80
CA ALA A 15 12.32 -2.59 2.89
C ALA A 15 12.55 -3.77 1.93
N HIS A 16 13.79 -3.97 1.45
CA HIS A 16 14.16 -5.16 0.69
C HIS A 16 13.93 -6.44 1.50
N TYR A 17 14.40 -6.50 2.75
CA TYR A 17 14.18 -7.68 3.60
C TYR A 17 12.72 -7.99 3.85
N LYS A 18 11.87 -6.98 3.97
CA LYS A 18 10.41 -7.14 4.06
C LYS A 18 9.83 -7.64 2.73
N SER A 19 10.22 -7.05 1.60
CA SER A 19 9.70 -7.37 0.27
C SER A 19 10.00 -8.80 -0.18
N ARG A 20 11.16 -9.37 0.21
CA ARG A 20 11.56 -10.74 -0.15
C ARG A 20 10.95 -11.84 0.70
N LYS A 21 10.30 -11.49 1.82
CA LYS A 21 9.74 -12.47 2.74
C LYS A 21 8.79 -13.43 1.99
N ASN A 22 9.05 -14.74 2.11
CA ASN A 22 8.34 -15.82 1.40
C ASN A 22 8.46 -15.79 -0.15
N LYS A 23 9.41 -15.01 -0.71
CA LYS A 23 9.60 -14.85 -2.16
C LYS A 23 11.06 -15.02 -2.61
N ARG A 24 11.94 -15.51 -1.74
CA ARG A 24 13.40 -15.67 -2.02
C ARG A 24 13.69 -16.54 -3.23
N HIS A 25 12.81 -17.49 -3.57
CA HIS A 25 12.93 -18.37 -4.72
C HIS A 25 12.55 -17.70 -6.05
N LYS A 26 12.00 -16.49 -6.03
CA LYS A 26 11.60 -15.81 -7.26
C LYS A 26 12.81 -15.22 -7.97
N LYS A 27 12.87 -15.43 -9.30
CA LYS A 27 13.97 -14.99 -10.16
C LYS A 27 14.30 -13.50 -9.99
N GLU A 28 13.29 -12.64 -9.91
CA GLU A 28 13.46 -11.20 -9.71
C GLU A 28 14.19 -10.84 -8.40
N VAL A 29 13.95 -11.63 -7.33
CA VAL A 29 14.61 -11.45 -6.04
C VAL A 29 16.07 -11.92 -6.11
N ILE A 30 16.31 -13.10 -6.71
CA ILE A 30 17.64 -13.68 -6.86
C ILE A 30 18.54 -12.71 -7.65
N ILE A 31 18.09 -12.24 -8.81
CA ILE A 31 18.84 -11.30 -9.64
C ILE A 31 19.14 -10.00 -8.89
N PHE A 32 18.19 -9.49 -8.12
CA PHE A 32 18.41 -8.28 -7.34
C PHE A 32 19.45 -8.51 -6.21
N GLU A 33 19.44 -9.68 -5.59
CA GLU A 33 20.35 -10.05 -4.50
C GLU A 33 21.79 -10.34 -4.98
N GLU A 34 22.03 -10.71 -6.23
CA GLU A 34 23.38 -10.93 -6.79
C GLU A 34 24.28 -9.71 -6.60
N ASN A 35 23.72 -8.50 -6.70
CA ASN A 35 24.45 -7.25 -6.48
C ASN A 35 23.70 -6.33 -5.51
N LEU A 36 23.23 -6.86 -4.39
CA LEU A 36 22.30 -6.23 -3.47
C LEU A 36 22.70 -4.80 -3.08
N LEU A 37 23.90 -4.61 -2.56
CA LEU A 37 24.32 -3.30 -2.05
C LEU A 37 24.42 -2.25 -3.17
N VAL A 38 24.91 -2.66 -4.34
CA VAL A 38 24.99 -1.80 -5.53
C VAL A 38 23.59 -1.44 -6.03
N ASN A 39 22.67 -2.40 -6.06
CA ASN A 39 21.28 -2.18 -6.52
C ASN A 39 20.52 -1.27 -5.56
N ILE A 40 20.69 -1.43 -4.25
CA ILE A 40 20.08 -0.53 -3.25
C ILE A 40 20.64 0.89 -3.39
N GLU A 41 21.97 1.05 -3.55
CA GLU A 41 22.56 2.39 -3.70
C GLU A 41 22.15 3.05 -5.02
N ASN A 42 22.07 2.31 -6.12
CA ASN A 42 21.56 2.84 -7.39
C ASN A 42 20.10 3.27 -7.29
N LEU A 43 19.27 2.49 -6.59
CA LEU A 43 17.89 2.84 -6.34
C LEU A 43 17.78 4.11 -5.49
N ARG A 44 18.56 4.19 -4.41
CA ARG A 44 18.67 5.38 -3.56
C ARG A 44 19.06 6.62 -4.36
N ARG A 45 20.10 6.54 -5.20
CA ARG A 45 20.55 7.66 -6.04
C ARG A 45 19.46 8.15 -6.99
N ARG A 46 18.71 7.24 -7.62
CA ARG A 46 17.57 7.62 -8.48
C ARG A 46 16.47 8.34 -7.69
N LEU A 47 16.18 7.89 -6.48
CA LEU A 47 15.21 8.53 -5.58
C LEU A 47 15.67 9.93 -5.17
N ILE A 48 16.88 10.08 -4.62
CA ILE A 48 17.42 11.37 -4.15
C ILE A 48 17.55 12.39 -5.27
N LYS A 49 17.88 11.94 -6.48
CA LYS A 49 17.90 12.82 -7.67
C LYS A 49 16.51 13.09 -8.28
N HIS A 50 15.44 12.62 -7.67
CA HIS A 50 14.06 12.70 -8.19
C HIS A 50 13.87 12.11 -9.59
N GLN A 51 14.74 11.18 -9.98
CA GLN A 51 14.72 10.48 -11.27
C GLN A 51 13.96 9.16 -11.24
N TYR A 52 13.51 8.73 -10.06
CA TYR A 52 12.73 7.52 -9.93
C TYR A 52 11.33 7.70 -10.52
N ARG A 53 10.88 6.70 -11.30
CA ARG A 53 9.51 6.58 -11.83
C ARG A 53 9.12 5.11 -11.88
N ILE A 54 7.86 4.83 -11.64
CA ILE A 54 7.28 3.51 -11.90
C ILE A 54 7.03 3.42 -13.41
N THR A 55 7.68 2.48 -14.09
CA THR A 55 7.67 2.39 -15.55
C THR A 55 6.77 1.30 -16.11
N SER A 56 6.54 0.24 -15.34
CA SER A 56 5.77 -0.92 -15.81
C SER A 56 5.15 -1.71 -14.67
N TYR A 57 4.09 -2.43 -15.01
CA TYR A 57 3.44 -3.41 -14.15
C TYR A 57 3.45 -4.78 -14.82
N ASN A 58 3.76 -5.83 -14.07
CA ASN A 58 3.59 -7.20 -14.51
C ASN A 58 2.12 -7.59 -14.40
N ARG A 59 1.46 -7.87 -15.51
CA ARG A 59 0.05 -8.23 -15.56
C ARG A 59 -0.13 -9.72 -15.69
N PHE A 60 -1.02 -10.26 -14.88
CA PHE A 60 -1.44 -11.66 -14.95
C PHE A 60 -2.84 -11.82 -14.36
N THR A 61 -3.53 -12.89 -14.77
CA THR A 61 -4.86 -13.20 -14.27
C THR A 61 -4.76 -14.35 -13.27
N ILE A 62 -5.40 -14.18 -12.11
CA ILE A 62 -5.61 -15.23 -11.10
C ILE A 62 -7.04 -15.74 -11.26
N TYR A 63 -7.22 -17.06 -11.18
CA TYR A 63 -8.55 -17.70 -11.36
C TYR A 63 -9.18 -18.19 -10.05
N GLU A 64 -8.42 -18.28 -8.96
CA GLU A 64 -8.92 -18.77 -7.67
C GLU A 64 -8.85 -17.70 -6.58
N PRO A 65 -9.89 -17.58 -5.74
CA PRO A 65 -11.24 -18.20 -5.81
C PRO A 65 -12.16 -17.55 -6.85
N LYS A 66 -11.75 -16.43 -7.45
CA LYS A 66 -12.46 -15.71 -8.53
C LYS A 66 -11.43 -15.18 -9.52
N LYS A 67 -11.84 -15.07 -10.80
CA LYS A 67 -11.02 -14.41 -11.82
C LYS A 67 -10.71 -12.99 -11.42
N ARG A 68 -9.41 -12.63 -11.39
CA ARG A 68 -8.93 -11.28 -11.10
C ARG A 68 -7.75 -10.96 -11.99
N ASP A 69 -7.79 -9.83 -12.66
CA ASP A 69 -6.65 -9.29 -13.38
C ASP A 69 -5.79 -8.48 -12.39
N VAL A 70 -4.54 -8.86 -12.28
CA VAL A 70 -3.59 -8.28 -11.31
C VAL A 70 -2.51 -7.53 -12.04
N ALA A 71 -2.27 -6.28 -11.64
CA ALA A 71 -1.14 -5.48 -12.05
C ALA A 71 -0.13 -5.42 -10.88
N ALA A 72 0.93 -6.21 -10.96
CA ALA A 72 1.95 -6.28 -9.92
C ALA A 72 3.14 -5.38 -10.26
N LEU A 73 3.62 -4.66 -9.26
CA LEU A 73 4.83 -3.85 -9.35
C LEU A 73 6.08 -4.73 -9.59
N SER A 74 7.09 -4.14 -10.20
CA SER A 74 8.43 -4.72 -10.24
C SER A 74 8.98 -4.93 -8.83
N TYR A 75 10.05 -5.73 -8.71
CA TYR A 75 10.65 -5.97 -7.40
C TYR A 75 11.24 -4.70 -6.77
N GLU A 76 11.94 -3.89 -7.57
CA GLU A 76 12.46 -2.58 -7.11
C GLU A 76 11.35 -1.63 -6.66
N ASP A 77 10.27 -1.54 -7.43
CA ASP A 77 9.15 -0.66 -7.10
C ASP A 77 8.45 -1.09 -5.79
N ARG A 78 8.40 -2.39 -5.51
CA ARG A 78 7.91 -2.91 -4.22
C ARG A 78 8.80 -2.50 -3.06
N ILE A 79 10.14 -2.51 -3.23
CA ILE A 79 11.08 -2.03 -2.20
C ILE A 79 10.80 -0.55 -1.92
N VAL A 80 10.67 0.28 -2.95
CA VAL A 80 10.39 1.71 -2.80
C VAL A 80 9.06 1.95 -2.09
N GLN A 81 8.00 1.24 -2.48
CA GLN A 81 6.70 1.37 -1.82
C GLN A 81 6.73 0.93 -0.37
N HIS A 82 7.38 -0.20 -0.05
CA HIS A 82 7.55 -0.62 1.35
C HIS A 82 8.33 0.43 2.16
N CYS A 83 9.43 0.94 1.61
CA CYS A 83 10.23 1.97 2.27
C CYS A 83 9.38 3.23 2.55
N PHE A 84 8.68 3.73 1.56
CA PHE A 84 7.84 4.93 1.69
C PHE A 84 6.65 4.72 2.62
N CYS A 85 5.93 3.62 2.46
CA CYS A 85 4.77 3.33 3.30
C CYS A 85 5.15 3.13 4.77
N ASP A 86 6.19 2.33 5.03
CA ASP A 86 6.57 1.98 6.41
C ASP A 86 7.15 3.16 7.19
N ASN A 87 7.96 4.00 6.52
CA ASN A 87 8.67 5.08 7.20
C ASN A 87 7.89 6.41 7.21
N TYR A 88 6.95 6.60 6.29
CA TYR A 88 6.24 7.87 6.19
C TYR A 88 4.72 7.74 6.16
N LEU A 89 4.18 7.06 5.15
CA LEU A 89 2.74 7.14 4.87
C LEU A 89 1.90 6.44 5.93
N THR A 90 2.28 5.24 6.35
CA THR A 90 1.54 4.47 7.36
C THR A 90 1.51 5.18 8.72
N PRO A 91 2.65 5.66 9.29
CA PRO A 91 2.63 6.43 10.54
C PRO A 91 1.79 7.72 10.47
N LEU A 92 1.76 8.37 9.30
CA LEU A 92 0.98 9.58 9.09
C LEU A 92 -0.53 9.28 9.03
N LEU A 93 -0.92 8.27 8.27
CA LEU A 93 -2.31 7.88 8.06
C LEU A 93 -2.92 7.19 9.28
N ASP A 94 -2.13 6.39 10.00
CA ASP A 94 -2.63 5.62 11.16
C ASP A 94 -3.28 6.51 12.23
N LYS A 95 -2.77 7.74 12.40
CA LYS A 95 -3.32 8.75 13.30
C LYS A 95 -4.67 9.33 12.84
N LYS A 96 -5.03 9.14 11.57
CA LYS A 96 -6.26 9.67 10.96
C LYS A 96 -7.36 8.61 10.81
N LEU A 97 -7.00 7.35 10.92
CA LEU A 97 -7.94 6.24 10.80
C LEU A 97 -8.76 6.08 12.07
N ILE A 98 -10.03 5.73 11.90
CA ILE A 98 -10.91 5.40 13.03
C ILE A 98 -10.34 4.21 13.82
N TYR A 99 -10.63 4.16 15.13
CA TYR A 99 -10.10 3.12 16.01
C TYR A 99 -10.42 1.71 15.50
N ASP A 100 -11.63 1.48 15.02
CA ASP A 100 -12.13 0.17 14.60
C ASP A 100 -11.71 -0.25 13.18
N ASN A 101 -10.92 0.56 12.47
CA ASN A 101 -10.26 0.11 11.24
C ASN A 101 -9.23 -0.97 11.59
N ALA A 102 -9.49 -2.21 11.16
CA ALA A 102 -8.65 -3.36 11.44
C ALA A 102 -7.70 -3.71 10.28
N ALA A 103 -7.96 -3.21 9.07
CA ALA A 103 -7.21 -3.58 7.88
C ALA A 103 -5.86 -2.86 7.79
N CYS A 104 -4.81 -3.60 7.44
CA CYS A 104 -3.46 -3.08 7.16
C CYS A 104 -2.83 -2.25 8.29
N ARG A 105 -3.21 -2.49 9.55
CA ARG A 105 -2.65 -1.80 10.72
C ARG A 105 -1.85 -2.76 11.59
N LYS A 106 -0.73 -2.29 12.14
CA LYS A 106 0.05 -3.06 13.11
C LYS A 106 -0.81 -3.35 14.35
N THR A 107 -0.65 -4.53 14.93
CA THR A 107 -1.39 -5.01 16.12
C THR A 107 -2.91 -5.14 15.95
N LYS A 108 -3.42 -4.87 14.77
CA LYS A 108 -4.82 -5.07 14.38
C LYS A 108 -4.89 -6.12 13.26
N GLY A 109 -6.06 -6.61 12.99
CA GLY A 109 -6.27 -7.66 11.99
C GLY A 109 -7.59 -8.37 12.24
N THR A 110 -7.71 -9.58 11.75
CA THR A 110 -8.95 -10.36 11.83
C THR A 110 -9.39 -10.61 13.28
N ASP A 111 -8.45 -10.93 14.16
CA ASP A 111 -8.78 -11.20 15.58
C ASP A 111 -9.27 -9.93 16.28
N PHE A 112 -8.55 -8.82 16.10
CA PHE A 112 -9.01 -7.52 16.61
C PHE A 112 -10.42 -7.17 16.10
N ALA A 113 -10.67 -7.34 14.78
CA ALA A 113 -11.99 -7.05 14.20
C ALA A 113 -13.08 -7.93 14.81
N ARG A 114 -12.83 -9.23 14.99
CA ARG A 114 -13.76 -10.17 15.61
C ARG A 114 -14.10 -9.75 17.05
N ASP A 115 -13.09 -9.42 17.85
CA ASP A 115 -13.26 -9.03 19.24
C ASP A 115 -14.07 -7.73 19.35
N ARG A 116 -13.82 -6.76 18.46
CA ARG A 116 -14.61 -5.53 18.38
C ARG A 116 -16.07 -5.78 18.04
N VAL A 117 -16.33 -6.58 17.01
CA VAL A 117 -17.70 -6.96 16.63
C VAL A 117 -18.41 -7.68 17.78
N THR A 118 -17.74 -8.64 18.44
CA THR A 118 -18.29 -9.35 19.59
C THR A 118 -18.66 -8.39 20.71
N SER A 119 -17.79 -7.42 21.03
CA SER A 119 -18.04 -6.41 22.06
C SER A 119 -19.24 -5.53 21.72
N PHE A 120 -19.38 -5.12 20.45
CA PHE A 120 -20.53 -4.33 19.99
C PHE A 120 -21.82 -5.12 20.07
N LEU A 121 -21.83 -6.37 19.61
CA LEU A 121 -23.01 -7.24 19.67
C LEU A 121 -23.44 -7.48 21.13
N TYR A 122 -22.51 -7.74 22.02
CA TYR A 122 -22.81 -7.93 23.43
C TYR A 122 -23.38 -6.67 24.09
N SER A 123 -22.82 -5.52 23.80
CA SER A 123 -23.31 -4.23 24.28
C SER A 123 -24.70 -3.90 23.75
N PHE A 124 -24.95 -4.20 22.49
CA PHE A 124 -26.28 -4.05 21.87
C PHE A 124 -27.29 -4.98 22.52
N TYR A 125 -26.95 -6.27 22.65
CA TYR A 125 -27.83 -7.28 23.27
C TYR A 125 -28.25 -6.90 24.70
N LYS A 126 -27.33 -6.39 25.50
CA LYS A 126 -27.65 -5.92 26.88
C LYS A 126 -28.67 -4.79 26.89
N LYS A 127 -28.68 -3.93 25.89
CA LYS A 127 -29.59 -2.77 25.85
C LYS A 127 -30.93 -3.06 25.15
N HIS A 128 -30.91 -3.90 24.13
CA HIS A 128 -32.04 -4.06 23.18
C HIS A 128 -32.50 -5.52 23.01
N GLY A 129 -31.87 -6.48 23.69
CA GLY A 129 -32.14 -7.89 23.50
C GLY A 129 -31.80 -8.33 22.08
N LEU A 130 -32.68 -9.18 21.52
CA LEU A 130 -32.53 -9.70 20.14
C LEU A 130 -33.16 -8.80 19.07
N ASN A 131 -33.77 -7.68 19.45
CA ASN A 131 -34.43 -6.77 18.51
C ASN A 131 -33.43 -5.86 17.81
N GLY A 132 -32.96 -6.25 16.65
CA GLY A 132 -32.03 -5.45 15.86
C GLY A 132 -31.63 -6.10 14.54
N TYR A 133 -30.89 -5.35 13.75
CA TYR A 133 -30.42 -5.78 12.45
C TYR A 133 -28.92 -5.59 12.34
N ILE A 134 -28.26 -6.46 11.59
CA ILE A 134 -26.85 -6.33 11.24
C ILE A 134 -26.79 -5.95 9.76
N LEU A 135 -26.24 -4.77 9.46
CA LEU A 135 -25.96 -4.35 8.10
C LEU A 135 -24.54 -4.73 7.72
N ARG A 136 -24.39 -5.57 6.68
CA ARG A 136 -23.10 -5.87 6.06
C ARG A 136 -23.13 -5.36 4.63
N PHE A 137 -22.11 -4.58 4.26
CA PHE A 137 -21.96 -4.06 2.90
C PHE A 137 -20.50 -4.13 2.45
N ASP A 138 -20.28 -4.08 1.15
CA ASP A 138 -18.99 -4.00 0.50
C ASP A 138 -19.09 -3.04 -0.69
N ILE A 139 -18.00 -2.40 -1.04
CA ILE A 139 -17.96 -1.48 -2.18
C ILE A 139 -17.51 -2.28 -3.41
N HIS A 140 -18.40 -2.35 -4.40
CA HIS A 140 -18.14 -3.02 -5.67
C HIS A 140 -16.98 -2.35 -6.41
N HIS A 141 -16.05 -3.12 -6.94
CA HIS A 141 -14.89 -2.65 -7.71
C HIS A 141 -14.12 -1.47 -7.08
N TYR A 142 -14.03 -1.41 -5.74
CA TYR A 142 -13.48 -0.26 -5.01
C TYR A 142 -12.12 0.21 -5.57
N PHE A 143 -11.18 -0.71 -5.83
CA PHE A 143 -9.84 -0.34 -6.28
C PHE A 143 -9.81 0.08 -7.75
N ASP A 144 -10.70 -0.44 -8.57
CA ASP A 144 -10.76 -0.15 -10.01
C ASP A 144 -11.47 1.20 -10.29
N GLU A 145 -12.36 1.61 -9.37
CA GLU A 145 -13.23 2.78 -9.54
C GLU A 145 -12.84 3.97 -8.65
N ILE A 146 -11.70 3.91 -7.95
CA ILE A 146 -11.21 5.06 -7.17
C ILE A 146 -10.93 6.25 -8.09
N ASP A 147 -11.63 7.37 -7.88
CA ASP A 147 -11.32 8.63 -8.52
C ASP A 147 -9.98 9.17 -8.00
N HIS A 148 -8.97 9.18 -8.88
CA HIS A 148 -7.62 9.62 -8.54
C HIS A 148 -7.56 11.11 -8.17
N ASN A 149 -8.43 11.96 -8.71
CA ASN A 149 -8.45 13.38 -8.39
C ASN A 149 -8.98 13.59 -6.97
N ILE A 150 -10.03 12.86 -6.59
CA ILE A 150 -10.55 12.87 -5.22
C ILE A 150 -9.48 12.33 -4.26
N LEU A 151 -8.81 11.23 -4.60
CA LEU A 151 -7.74 10.66 -3.78
C LEU A 151 -6.57 11.65 -3.61
N LYS A 152 -6.09 12.27 -4.69
CA LYS A 152 -5.05 13.31 -4.65
C LYS A 152 -5.47 14.49 -3.78
N GLY A 153 -6.69 14.96 -3.90
CA GLY A 153 -7.22 16.03 -3.04
C GLY A 153 -7.29 15.67 -1.55
N LYS A 154 -7.47 14.39 -1.21
CA LYS A 154 -7.35 13.91 0.18
C LYS A 154 -5.89 13.87 0.64
N ILE A 155 -4.97 13.43 -0.22
CA ILE A 155 -3.53 13.44 0.05
C ILE A 155 -3.02 14.87 0.29
N ASP A 156 -3.44 15.85 -0.49
CA ASP A 156 -3.08 17.28 -0.32
C ASP A 156 -3.44 17.83 1.07
N LYS A 157 -4.51 17.31 1.66
CA LYS A 157 -4.91 17.70 3.03
C LYS A 157 -4.03 17.09 4.11
N ILE A 158 -3.41 15.95 3.84
CA ILE A 158 -2.69 15.14 4.83
C ILE A 158 -1.17 15.32 4.70
N VAL A 159 -0.64 15.25 3.48
CA VAL A 159 0.78 15.36 3.17
C VAL A 159 1.10 16.82 2.82
N LYS A 160 1.76 17.51 3.74
CA LYS A 160 2.04 18.95 3.60
C LYS A 160 3.38 19.28 2.94
N ASP A 161 4.32 18.34 2.96
CA ASP A 161 5.58 18.46 2.24
C ASP A 161 5.33 18.31 0.74
N GLU A 162 5.75 19.28 -0.04
CA GLU A 162 5.49 19.35 -1.49
C GLU A 162 6.16 18.18 -2.25
N THR A 163 7.37 17.83 -1.86
CA THR A 163 8.13 16.74 -2.50
C THR A 163 7.49 15.39 -2.24
N LEU A 164 7.11 15.14 -0.99
CA LEU A 164 6.42 13.90 -0.60
C LEU A 164 5.01 13.82 -1.19
N ASN A 165 4.33 14.95 -1.29
CA ASN A 165 3.03 15.03 -1.95
C ASN A 165 3.14 14.71 -3.45
N ALA A 166 4.11 15.33 -4.13
CA ALA A 166 4.38 15.03 -5.54
C ALA A 166 4.73 13.55 -5.76
N PHE A 167 5.49 12.95 -4.84
CA PHE A 167 5.80 11.52 -4.87
C PHE A 167 4.55 10.63 -4.70
N CYS A 168 3.66 10.95 -3.76
CA CYS A 168 2.37 10.27 -3.62
C CYS A 168 1.55 10.34 -4.91
N LYS A 169 1.45 11.54 -5.52
CA LYS A 169 0.70 11.74 -6.77
C LYS A 169 1.30 10.95 -7.92
N MET A 170 2.62 10.90 -8.04
CA MET A 170 3.30 10.10 -9.04
C MET A 170 2.97 8.60 -8.91
N ILE A 171 2.92 8.07 -7.68
CA ILE A 171 2.51 6.68 -7.43
C ILE A 171 1.05 6.46 -7.85
N ILE A 172 0.13 7.35 -7.46
CA ILE A 172 -1.29 7.26 -7.82
C ILE A 172 -1.45 7.29 -9.34
N ASP A 173 -0.79 8.23 -10.01
CA ASP A 173 -0.90 8.40 -11.46
C ASP A 173 -0.25 7.26 -12.26
N SER A 174 0.71 6.55 -11.68
CA SER A 174 1.33 5.40 -12.35
C SER A 174 0.34 4.29 -12.69
N LEU A 175 -0.76 4.15 -11.96
CA LEU A 175 -1.82 3.17 -12.23
C LEU A 175 -2.72 3.56 -13.40
N ILE A 176 -2.96 4.85 -13.64
CA ILE A 176 -3.85 5.34 -14.73
C ILE A 176 -3.33 4.93 -16.10
N VAL A 177 -2.04 5.02 -16.34
CA VAL A 177 -1.42 4.67 -17.64
C VAL A 177 -1.72 3.23 -18.05
N VAL A 178 -2.08 2.39 -17.08
CA VAL A 178 -2.30 0.97 -17.26
C VAL A 178 -3.76 0.64 -17.54
N VAL A 179 -4.71 1.39 -16.95
CA VAL A 179 -6.16 1.17 -17.15
C VAL A 179 -6.63 1.65 -18.53
N VAL A 180 -6.12 2.79 -19.00
CA VAL A 180 -6.51 3.37 -20.32
C VAL A 180 -6.14 2.46 -21.51
N LYS A 181 -5.15 1.58 -21.37
CA LYS A 181 -4.77 0.63 -22.45
C LYS A 181 -5.68 -0.59 -22.55
N VAL A 182 -6.65 -0.77 -21.68
CA VAL A 182 -7.59 -1.93 -21.68
C VAL A 182 -8.92 -1.59 -22.37
N TYR A 183 -9.20 -0.30 -22.59
CA TYR A 183 -10.48 0.15 -23.18
C TYR A 183 -10.34 0.75 -24.60
N LEU A 184 -9.22 0.56 -25.26
CA LEU A 184 -8.99 0.81 -26.69
C LEU A 184 -8.62 -0.52 -27.36
#